data_f0d4d971f6c574f55027e596487b03ed
#
_entry.id   f0d4d971f6c574f55027e596487b03ed
#
_cell.length_a   1.000
_cell.length_b   1.000
_cell.length_c   1.000
_cell.angle_alpha   90.00
_cell.angle_beta   90.00
_cell.angle_gamma   90.00
#
_symmetry.space_group_name_H-M   'P 1'
#
loop_
_entity.id
_entity.type
_entity.pdbx_description
1 polymer ?
#
loop_
_entity_poly.entity_id
_entity_poly.type
_entity_poly.pdbx_seq_one_letter_code
_entity_poly.pdbx_strand_id
1 'polypeptide(L)'
;MLLRMRPIVWVLAVVFGLMGSTLQAQRSPRFDYFYMEAAKSFRNDEMGAALELFNHCMEIDSTAAEALFSMSVYYLYALDEDSVGVKMLEEACRRDSANTTYLSALAKYYGQKRDTEKVAVVLERLAGLRKNNIDLLGQLVTVYRTNGQYELALATLDRMELAEGISQDISIEKSDVYEDMGKPDSARAELERLCAAYPREVSYKLVLASKFVDEKRADDARRILEEVQRDEPHYGGLPSCWLYYYQHLDWPRYLQVRDSILFDKNTDDETKCMLLDVYNAEAANDSTRVPLLLAAYDTLTSRPDCSTDILISEAKWLARKSEDAPRMAAVLQQVLDKEPGNALAMRTLLFFYLKAQDDNGIEDITRRGVNFCQGELIYPYFLATALLRQDKEAEVIPILEQGLAVRDESSNPEMVSDAFALLGDMYHSLGRLTDSFAAYDSSLVYKSDNISCLNNYAYFLSLTNERLDEAEDMSYRTVVLEPRNPIYLDTYAWILFQKGKYTEARVYINRAADPALPDEKILETEDVNGNILEHAGDIHACCGDMELAMRFWKLAAKMDDGTCTKRINQKIKKRKYLK
;
A
#
# COMPACT_ATOMS: atom_id res chain seq x y z
N MET A 1 10.22 -1.04 -13.59
CA MET A 1 11.16 -2.09 -14.04
C MET A 1 12.26 -2.36 -13.01
N LEU A 2 12.83 -1.37 -12.34
CA LEU A 2 13.91 -1.51 -11.34
C LEU A 2 13.49 -2.14 -9.99
N LEU A 3 12.23 -2.05 -9.59
CA LEU A 3 11.72 -2.62 -8.31
C LEU A 3 11.53 -4.15 -8.34
N ARG A 4 11.50 -4.81 -9.51
CA ARG A 4 11.43 -6.26 -9.64
C ARG A 4 12.79 -6.98 -9.55
N MET A 5 13.91 -6.24 -9.62
CA MET A 5 15.25 -6.83 -9.69
C MET A 5 15.93 -7.06 -8.32
N ARG A 6 15.52 -6.37 -7.25
CA ARG A 6 16.11 -6.53 -5.90
C ARG A 6 16.04 -7.96 -5.34
N PRO A 7 14.99 -8.77 -5.52
CA PRO A 7 14.98 -10.16 -5.04
C PRO A 7 15.89 -11.10 -5.85
N ILE A 8 16.19 -10.78 -7.11
CA ILE A 8 17.04 -11.61 -7.99
C ILE A 8 18.50 -11.60 -7.52
N VAL A 9 19.01 -10.44 -7.12
CA VAL A 9 20.39 -10.28 -6.65
C VAL A 9 20.65 -11.07 -5.36
N TRP A 10 19.67 -11.15 -4.45
CA TRP A 10 19.78 -11.92 -3.20
C TRP A 10 19.72 -13.43 -3.41
N VAL A 11 18.88 -13.91 -4.32
CA VAL A 11 18.80 -15.35 -4.66
C VAL A 11 20.12 -15.82 -5.29
N LEU A 12 20.75 -14.97 -6.10
CA LEU A 12 22.02 -15.30 -6.76
C LEU A 12 23.22 -15.19 -5.84
N ALA A 13 23.25 -14.27 -4.89
CA ALA A 13 24.32 -14.18 -3.89
C ALA A 13 24.40 -15.42 -3.00
N VAL A 14 23.25 -16.05 -2.70
CA VAL A 14 23.18 -17.33 -1.97
C VAL A 14 23.61 -18.51 -2.85
N VAL A 15 23.30 -18.49 -4.16
CA VAL A 15 23.64 -19.56 -5.09
C VAL A 15 25.16 -19.63 -5.38
N PHE A 16 25.84 -18.47 -5.49
CA PHE A 16 27.28 -18.45 -5.77
C PHE A 16 28.18 -18.57 -4.53
N GLY A 17 27.62 -18.37 -3.32
CA GLY A 17 28.38 -18.46 -2.06
C GLY A 17 28.51 -19.87 -1.48
N LEU A 18 27.70 -20.86 -1.92
CA LEU A 18 27.62 -22.20 -1.35
C LEU A 18 28.23 -23.32 -2.21
N MET A 19 28.92 -22.99 -3.29
CA MET A 19 29.60 -24.03 -4.09
C MET A 19 30.96 -24.41 -3.48
N GLY A 20 30.92 -25.00 -2.31
CA GLY A 20 32.05 -25.62 -1.64
C GLY A 20 31.83 -27.13 -1.50
N SER A 21 32.61 -27.90 -2.27
CA SER A 21 32.93 -29.32 -2.09
C SER A 21 31.84 -30.40 -2.22
N THR A 22 31.60 -30.82 -3.44
CA THR A 22 31.31 -32.22 -3.75
C THR A 22 32.29 -32.68 -4.85
N LEU A 23 32.73 -33.93 -4.83
CA LEU A 23 33.68 -34.53 -5.79
C LEU A 23 33.29 -34.16 -7.23
N GLN A 24 33.94 -33.15 -7.78
CA GLN A 24 33.83 -32.81 -9.21
C GLN A 24 34.68 -33.83 -10.01
N ALA A 25 34.06 -34.58 -10.89
CA ALA A 25 34.75 -35.13 -12.05
C ALA A 25 35.52 -33.97 -12.68
N GLN A 26 36.81 -34.20 -13.08
CA GLN A 26 37.67 -33.17 -13.67
C GLN A 26 36.97 -32.56 -14.88
N ARG A 27 36.35 -31.40 -14.69
CA ARG A 27 35.72 -30.64 -15.76
C ARG A 27 36.77 -30.04 -16.68
N SER A 28 36.39 -29.75 -17.92
CA SER A 28 37.24 -29.06 -18.84
C SER A 28 37.50 -27.63 -18.32
N PRO A 29 38.79 -27.20 -18.18
CA PRO A 29 39.11 -25.81 -17.80
C PRO A 29 38.44 -24.77 -18.70
N ARG A 30 38.08 -25.18 -19.94
CA ARG A 30 37.35 -24.34 -20.88
C ARG A 30 35.90 -24.12 -20.44
N PHE A 31 35.23 -25.14 -19.93
CA PHE A 31 33.88 -24.99 -19.37
C PHE A 31 33.88 -24.04 -18.18
N ASP A 32 34.79 -24.25 -17.23
CA ASP A 32 34.86 -23.41 -16.01
C ASP A 32 35.12 -21.93 -16.35
N TYR A 33 35.96 -21.66 -17.33
CA TYR A 33 36.22 -20.30 -17.80
C TYR A 33 34.95 -19.62 -18.32
N PHE A 34 34.22 -20.25 -19.25
CA PHE A 34 33.02 -19.67 -19.82
C PHE A 34 31.87 -19.57 -18.82
N TYR A 35 31.76 -20.53 -17.92
CA TYR A 35 30.77 -20.48 -16.86
C TYR A 35 31.01 -19.31 -15.90
N MET A 36 32.26 -19.07 -15.52
CA MET A 36 32.63 -17.93 -14.66
C MET A 36 32.42 -16.57 -15.36
N GLU A 37 32.74 -16.46 -16.66
CA GLU A 37 32.45 -15.25 -17.42
C GLU A 37 30.92 -15.04 -17.59
N ALA A 38 30.14 -16.09 -17.84
CA ALA A 38 28.69 -16.04 -17.87
C ALA A 38 28.12 -15.52 -16.52
N ALA A 39 28.61 -16.07 -15.41
CA ALA A 39 28.18 -15.65 -14.07
C ALA A 39 28.57 -14.21 -13.75
N LYS A 40 29.69 -13.72 -14.30
CA LYS A 40 30.13 -12.33 -14.15
C LYS A 40 29.26 -11.38 -14.97
N SER A 41 29.00 -11.69 -16.25
CA SER A 41 28.09 -10.93 -17.10
C SER A 41 26.68 -10.89 -16.51
N PHE A 42 26.21 -11.99 -15.94
CA PHE A 42 24.93 -12.04 -15.25
C PHE A 42 24.86 -11.07 -14.03
N ARG A 43 25.94 -10.98 -13.23
CA ARG A 43 26.04 -10.03 -12.09
C ARG A 43 26.13 -8.57 -12.54
N ASN A 44 26.70 -8.31 -13.71
CA ASN A 44 26.84 -6.98 -14.29
C ASN A 44 25.59 -6.53 -15.05
N ASP A 45 24.50 -7.30 -15.00
CA ASP A 45 23.24 -7.05 -15.73
C ASP A 45 23.36 -7.15 -17.28
N GLU A 46 24.42 -7.79 -17.76
CA GLU A 46 24.69 -8.05 -19.18
C GLU A 46 23.99 -9.36 -19.61
N MET A 47 22.65 -9.38 -19.52
CA MET A 47 21.84 -10.60 -19.58
C MET A 47 21.97 -11.37 -20.90
N GLY A 48 22.04 -10.66 -22.05
CA GLY A 48 22.23 -11.29 -23.36
C GLY A 48 23.56 -12.01 -23.49
N ALA A 49 24.67 -11.37 -23.08
CA ALA A 49 25.98 -11.97 -23.09
C ALA A 49 26.08 -13.17 -22.12
N ALA A 50 25.46 -13.07 -20.94
CA ALA A 50 25.39 -14.19 -20.00
C ALA A 50 24.71 -15.42 -20.61
N LEU A 51 23.57 -15.23 -21.29
CA LEU A 51 22.82 -16.32 -21.92
C LEU A 51 23.62 -17.00 -23.06
N GLU A 52 24.29 -16.20 -23.90
CA GLU A 52 25.16 -16.75 -24.95
C GLU A 52 26.30 -17.59 -24.35
N LEU A 53 26.95 -17.12 -23.31
CA LEU A 53 28.00 -17.85 -22.62
C LEU A 53 27.50 -19.12 -21.93
N PHE A 54 26.32 -19.11 -21.30
CA PHE A 54 25.71 -20.33 -20.75
C PHE A 54 25.32 -21.34 -21.84
N ASN A 55 24.80 -20.88 -22.99
CA ASN A 55 24.57 -21.75 -24.15
C ASN A 55 25.86 -22.37 -24.63
N HIS A 56 26.95 -21.59 -24.69
CA HIS A 56 28.26 -22.13 -25.06
C HIS A 56 28.78 -23.16 -24.03
N CYS A 57 28.52 -22.96 -22.75
CA CYS A 57 28.79 -23.99 -21.74
C CYS A 57 28.04 -25.30 -22.04
N MET A 58 26.77 -25.21 -22.48
CA MET A 58 25.98 -26.38 -22.85
C MET A 58 26.48 -27.07 -24.14
N GLU A 59 27.14 -26.33 -25.06
CA GLU A 59 27.82 -26.93 -26.23
C GLU A 59 29.08 -27.70 -25.83
N ILE A 60 29.83 -27.20 -24.82
CA ILE A 60 31.03 -27.84 -24.28
C ILE A 60 30.68 -29.10 -23.47
N ASP A 61 29.68 -28.98 -22.59
CA ASP A 61 29.15 -30.08 -21.78
C ASP A 61 27.62 -30.03 -21.76
N SER A 62 27.00 -30.79 -22.63
CA SER A 62 25.56 -30.88 -22.74
C SER A 62 24.88 -31.51 -21.50
N THR A 63 25.64 -32.03 -20.54
CA THR A 63 25.12 -32.63 -19.31
C THR A 63 25.16 -31.70 -18.11
N ALA A 64 25.75 -30.50 -18.25
CA ALA A 64 25.96 -29.55 -17.18
C ALA A 64 24.64 -29.05 -16.55
N ALA A 65 24.30 -29.54 -15.38
CA ALA A 65 23.08 -29.15 -14.65
C ALA A 65 23.09 -27.70 -14.21
N GLU A 66 24.27 -27.17 -13.84
CA GLU A 66 24.42 -25.78 -13.34
C GLU A 66 24.21 -24.73 -14.44
N ALA A 67 24.61 -25.01 -15.68
CA ALA A 67 24.34 -24.12 -16.81
C ALA A 67 22.83 -24.05 -17.08
N LEU A 68 22.16 -25.21 -17.09
CA LEU A 68 20.70 -25.28 -17.21
C LEU A 68 19.97 -24.56 -16.08
N PHE A 69 20.45 -24.73 -14.84
CA PHE A 69 19.88 -24.02 -13.69
C PHE A 69 20.01 -22.50 -13.85
N SER A 70 21.19 -22.01 -14.22
CA SER A 70 21.43 -20.57 -14.41
C SER A 70 20.55 -19.99 -15.53
N MET A 71 20.42 -20.72 -16.64
CA MET A 71 19.51 -20.35 -17.73
C MET A 71 18.05 -20.37 -17.29
N SER A 72 17.63 -21.37 -16.50
CA SER A 72 16.25 -21.44 -16.00
C SER A 72 15.87 -20.24 -15.16
N VAL A 73 16.77 -19.77 -14.28
CA VAL A 73 16.58 -18.56 -13.47
C VAL A 73 16.39 -17.33 -14.36
N TYR A 74 17.16 -17.23 -15.44
CA TYR A 74 17.01 -16.12 -16.38
C TYR A 74 15.64 -16.15 -17.09
N TYR A 75 15.23 -17.31 -17.63
CA TYR A 75 13.95 -17.44 -18.31
C TYR A 75 12.76 -17.20 -17.38
N LEU A 76 12.81 -17.68 -16.13
CA LEU A 76 11.71 -17.54 -15.17
C LEU A 76 11.53 -16.13 -14.62
N TYR A 77 12.65 -15.41 -14.40
CA TYR A 77 12.60 -14.16 -13.64
C TYR A 77 12.95 -12.90 -14.44
N ALA A 78 13.67 -13.03 -15.56
CA ALA A 78 14.02 -11.90 -16.40
C ALA A 78 13.16 -11.80 -17.67
N LEU A 79 12.83 -12.93 -18.31
CA LEU A 79 12.02 -12.96 -19.53
C LEU A 79 10.54 -13.26 -19.28
N ASP A 80 10.17 -13.70 -18.08
CA ASP A 80 8.81 -14.17 -17.74
C ASP A 80 8.32 -15.32 -18.65
N GLU A 81 9.27 -16.15 -19.14
CA GLU A 81 8.99 -17.31 -20.00
C GLU A 81 8.92 -18.60 -19.18
N ASP A 82 7.84 -18.72 -18.39
CA ASP A 82 7.61 -19.83 -17.45
C ASP A 82 7.76 -21.22 -18.08
N SER A 83 7.21 -21.41 -19.30
CA SER A 83 7.16 -22.73 -19.93
C SER A 83 8.53 -23.26 -20.35
N VAL A 84 9.46 -22.39 -20.67
CA VAL A 84 10.85 -22.72 -21.00
C VAL A 84 11.67 -22.88 -19.75
N GLY A 85 11.59 -21.87 -18.87
CA GLY A 85 12.38 -21.82 -17.64
C GLY A 85 12.11 -23.00 -16.70
N VAL A 86 10.84 -23.38 -16.48
CA VAL A 86 10.52 -24.52 -15.60
C VAL A 86 11.03 -25.85 -16.15
N LYS A 87 10.94 -26.09 -17.47
CA LYS A 87 11.49 -27.32 -18.07
C LYS A 87 13.00 -27.43 -17.90
N MET A 88 13.72 -26.30 -18.04
CA MET A 88 15.14 -26.25 -17.77
C MET A 88 15.47 -26.54 -16.30
N LEU A 89 14.68 -26.00 -15.37
CA LEU A 89 14.84 -26.21 -13.92
C LEU A 89 14.54 -27.67 -13.54
N GLU A 90 13.46 -28.26 -14.07
CA GLU A 90 13.13 -29.68 -13.89
C GLU A 90 14.25 -30.58 -14.41
N GLU A 91 14.80 -30.25 -15.58
CA GLU A 91 15.90 -31.00 -16.18
C GLU A 91 17.20 -30.87 -15.36
N ALA A 92 17.51 -29.68 -14.84
CA ALA A 92 18.63 -29.48 -13.93
C ALA A 92 18.48 -30.35 -12.66
N CYS A 93 17.27 -30.37 -12.06
CA CYS A 93 16.94 -31.24 -10.91
C CYS A 93 16.98 -32.74 -11.25
N ARG A 94 16.76 -33.12 -12.50
CA ARG A 94 16.86 -34.53 -12.95
C ARG A 94 18.31 -34.96 -13.11
N ARG A 95 19.16 -34.07 -13.64
CA ARG A 95 20.60 -34.34 -13.87
C ARG A 95 21.39 -34.37 -12.55
N ASP A 96 21.15 -33.44 -11.67
CA ASP A 96 21.71 -33.41 -10.32
C ASP A 96 20.58 -33.54 -9.28
N SER A 97 20.15 -34.77 -9.06
CA SER A 97 18.99 -35.12 -8.25
C SER A 97 19.19 -34.91 -6.74
N ALA A 98 20.43 -34.73 -6.29
CA ALA A 98 20.80 -34.46 -4.90
C ALA A 98 21.05 -32.98 -4.61
N ASN A 99 20.96 -32.12 -5.59
CA ASN A 99 21.22 -30.69 -5.43
C ASN A 99 20.05 -29.98 -4.75
N THR A 100 20.24 -29.70 -3.47
CA THR A 100 19.18 -29.06 -2.65
C THR A 100 18.86 -27.65 -3.09
N THR A 101 19.78 -26.94 -3.76
CA THR A 101 19.54 -25.58 -4.28
C THR A 101 18.56 -25.61 -5.44
N TYR A 102 18.76 -26.54 -6.39
CA TYR A 102 17.86 -26.68 -7.55
C TYR A 102 16.46 -27.11 -7.12
N LEU A 103 16.40 -28.11 -6.21
CA LEU A 103 15.13 -28.56 -5.65
C LEU A 103 14.40 -27.45 -4.88
N SER A 104 15.12 -26.64 -4.08
CA SER A 104 14.52 -25.50 -3.36
C SER A 104 13.97 -24.45 -4.33
N ALA A 105 14.70 -24.16 -5.43
CA ALA A 105 14.22 -23.24 -6.46
C ALA A 105 12.96 -23.78 -7.16
N LEU A 106 12.91 -25.10 -7.45
CA LEU A 106 11.75 -25.74 -8.06
C LEU A 106 10.54 -25.76 -7.13
N ALA A 107 10.73 -26.05 -5.83
CA ALA A 107 9.66 -25.98 -4.84
C ALA A 107 9.09 -24.55 -4.73
N LYS A 108 9.96 -23.52 -4.72
CA LYS A 108 9.57 -22.12 -4.70
C LYS A 108 8.76 -21.73 -5.94
N TYR A 109 9.20 -22.15 -7.12
CA TYR A 109 8.48 -21.89 -8.38
C TYR A 109 7.07 -22.48 -8.34
N TYR A 110 6.93 -23.78 -8.00
CA TYR A 110 5.62 -24.41 -7.91
C TYR A 110 4.74 -23.78 -6.81
N GLY A 111 5.33 -23.35 -5.69
CA GLY A 111 4.62 -22.61 -4.64
C GLY A 111 4.04 -21.29 -5.14
N GLN A 112 4.81 -20.52 -5.94
CA GLN A 112 4.32 -19.28 -6.56
C GLN A 112 3.17 -19.53 -7.55
N LYS A 113 3.21 -20.67 -8.24
CA LYS A 113 2.13 -21.10 -9.16
C LYS A 113 0.97 -21.80 -8.46
N ARG A 114 1.04 -21.99 -7.14
CA ARG A 114 0.05 -22.69 -6.30
C ARG A 114 -0.19 -24.15 -6.72
N ASP A 115 0.82 -24.79 -7.32
CA ASP A 115 0.80 -26.21 -7.68
C ASP A 115 1.27 -27.04 -6.45
N THR A 116 0.38 -27.18 -5.49
CA THR A 116 0.68 -27.79 -4.19
C THR A 116 1.03 -29.27 -4.29
N GLU A 117 0.52 -29.97 -5.31
CA GLU A 117 0.87 -31.38 -5.55
C GLU A 117 2.35 -31.53 -5.93
N LYS A 118 2.82 -30.70 -6.88
CA LYS A 118 4.24 -30.72 -7.26
C LYS A 118 5.16 -30.19 -6.17
N VAL A 119 4.69 -29.22 -5.38
CA VAL A 119 5.44 -28.76 -4.18
C VAL A 119 5.68 -29.93 -3.24
N ALA A 120 4.66 -30.75 -2.92
CA ALA A 120 4.81 -31.91 -2.03
C ALA A 120 5.88 -32.90 -2.55
N VAL A 121 5.84 -33.22 -3.83
CA VAL A 121 6.82 -34.13 -4.45
C VAL A 121 8.26 -33.63 -4.32
N VAL A 122 8.48 -32.33 -4.54
CA VAL A 122 9.82 -31.74 -4.47
C VAL A 122 10.28 -31.63 -3.01
N LEU A 123 9.40 -31.23 -2.09
CA LEU A 123 9.72 -31.15 -0.66
C LEU A 123 10.02 -32.53 -0.05
N GLU A 124 9.34 -33.61 -0.46
CA GLU A 124 9.69 -34.98 -0.03
C GLU A 124 11.10 -35.38 -0.47
N ARG A 125 11.49 -35.03 -1.68
CA ARG A 125 12.88 -35.26 -2.14
C ARG A 125 13.89 -34.49 -1.28
N LEU A 126 13.59 -33.22 -0.99
CA LEU A 126 14.43 -32.40 -0.09
C LEU A 126 14.51 -32.96 1.31
N ALA A 127 13.39 -33.39 1.89
CA ALA A 127 13.34 -34.01 3.22
C ALA A 127 14.10 -35.35 3.26
N GLY A 128 14.11 -36.10 2.16
CA GLY A 128 14.92 -37.31 2.02
C GLY A 128 16.44 -37.03 2.03
N LEU A 129 16.86 -35.91 1.44
CA LEU A 129 18.27 -35.48 1.41
C LEU A 129 18.72 -34.82 2.72
N ARG A 130 17.84 -34.05 3.34
CA ARG A 130 18.08 -33.34 4.62
C ARG A 130 17.24 -33.96 5.72
N LYS A 131 17.64 -35.17 6.14
CA LYS A 131 16.94 -35.92 7.18
C LYS A 131 16.82 -35.09 8.46
N ASN A 132 15.64 -35.12 9.07
CA ASN A 132 15.31 -34.42 10.32
C ASN A 132 15.37 -32.88 10.26
N ASN A 133 15.23 -32.30 9.07
CA ASN A 133 15.04 -30.84 8.98
C ASN A 133 13.57 -30.51 9.28
N ILE A 134 13.32 -30.02 10.49
CA ILE A 134 11.97 -29.74 11.01
C ILE A 134 11.24 -28.70 10.18
N ASP A 135 11.92 -27.66 9.72
CA ASP A 135 11.31 -26.62 8.88
C ASP A 135 10.77 -27.19 7.55
N LEU A 136 11.52 -28.11 6.91
CA LEU A 136 11.07 -28.80 5.70
C LEU A 136 9.89 -29.73 5.99
N LEU A 137 9.93 -30.45 7.10
CA LEU A 137 8.83 -31.33 7.51
C LEU A 137 7.57 -30.51 7.83
N GLY A 138 7.70 -29.35 8.50
CA GLY A 138 6.59 -28.44 8.75
C GLY A 138 5.95 -27.89 7.46
N GLN A 139 6.78 -27.52 6.47
CA GLN A 139 6.28 -27.15 5.15
C GLN A 139 5.51 -28.30 4.47
N LEU A 140 5.99 -29.53 4.58
CA LEU A 140 5.30 -30.72 4.06
C LEU A 140 3.96 -30.94 4.74
N VAL A 141 3.87 -30.81 6.06
CA VAL A 141 2.60 -30.90 6.80
C VAL A 141 1.60 -29.90 6.26
N THR A 142 2.00 -28.63 6.11
CA THR A 142 1.15 -27.58 5.57
C THR A 142 0.64 -27.90 4.17
N VAL A 143 1.52 -28.38 3.30
CA VAL A 143 1.17 -28.74 1.92
C VAL A 143 0.23 -29.93 1.88
N TYR A 144 0.51 -30.98 2.66
CA TYR A 144 -0.36 -32.15 2.73
C TYR A 144 -1.75 -31.83 3.28
N ARG A 145 -1.85 -31.00 4.34
CA ARG A 145 -3.14 -30.50 4.83
C ARG A 145 -3.92 -29.75 3.75
N THR A 146 -3.23 -28.84 3.04
CA THR A 146 -3.85 -28.07 1.95
C THR A 146 -4.38 -28.95 0.82
N ASN A 147 -3.71 -30.08 0.55
CA ASN A 147 -4.10 -31.07 -0.46
C ASN A 147 -5.14 -32.08 0.05
N GLY A 148 -5.56 -32.00 1.31
CA GLY A 148 -6.44 -33.00 1.95
C GLY A 148 -5.78 -34.37 2.15
N GLN A 149 -4.46 -34.43 2.13
CA GLN A 149 -3.66 -35.68 2.30
C GLN A 149 -3.29 -35.86 3.77
N TYR A 150 -4.31 -35.95 4.62
CA TYR A 150 -4.17 -35.91 6.09
C TYR A 150 -3.31 -37.04 6.67
N GLU A 151 -3.40 -38.27 6.12
CA GLU A 151 -2.57 -39.40 6.55
C GLU A 151 -1.07 -39.14 6.33
N LEU A 152 -0.72 -38.45 5.20
CA LEU A 152 0.67 -38.07 4.93
C LEU A 152 1.12 -36.93 5.84
N ALA A 153 0.23 -36.01 6.18
CA ALA A 153 0.50 -34.97 7.17
C ALA A 153 0.80 -35.57 8.54
N LEU A 154 -0.04 -36.51 9.04
CA LEU A 154 0.19 -37.21 10.30
C LEU A 154 1.51 -38.02 10.29
N ALA A 155 1.79 -38.77 9.20
CA ALA A 155 3.04 -39.49 9.06
C ALA A 155 4.28 -38.57 9.08
N THR A 156 4.12 -37.34 8.53
CA THR A 156 5.19 -36.34 8.56
C THR A 156 5.36 -35.77 9.98
N LEU A 157 4.27 -35.50 10.70
CA LEU A 157 4.31 -35.10 12.11
C LEU A 157 4.92 -36.18 13.00
N ASP A 158 4.66 -37.47 12.71
CA ASP A 158 5.32 -38.59 13.42
C ASP A 158 6.84 -38.61 13.16
N ARG A 159 7.29 -38.24 11.96
CA ARG A 159 8.72 -38.07 11.66
C ARG A 159 9.33 -36.89 12.43
N MET A 160 8.60 -35.80 12.61
CA MET A 160 9.03 -34.65 13.44
C MET A 160 9.12 -35.06 14.91
N GLU A 161 8.11 -35.76 15.43
CA GLU A 161 8.09 -36.25 16.82
C GLU A 161 9.21 -37.25 17.08
N LEU A 162 9.55 -38.10 16.11
CA LEU A 162 10.68 -39.02 16.23
C LEU A 162 12.03 -38.28 16.34
N ALA A 163 12.13 -37.09 15.69
CA ALA A 163 13.35 -36.32 15.68
C ALA A 163 13.52 -35.44 16.93
N GLU A 164 12.44 -34.81 17.41
CA GLU A 164 12.48 -33.84 18.52
C GLU A 164 11.80 -34.30 19.81
N GLY A 165 11.04 -35.38 19.76
CA GLY A 165 10.20 -35.83 20.86
C GLY A 165 8.81 -35.24 20.84
N ILE A 166 8.01 -35.58 21.84
CA ILE A 166 6.66 -35.01 22.02
C ILE A 166 6.80 -33.53 22.39
N SER A 167 6.15 -32.66 21.65
CA SER A 167 6.11 -31.22 21.91
C SER A 167 4.69 -30.68 21.78
N GLN A 168 4.46 -29.48 22.33
CA GLN A 168 3.18 -28.79 22.22
C GLN A 168 2.81 -28.55 20.76
N ASP A 169 3.73 -28.01 19.99
CA ASP A 169 3.48 -27.61 18.60
C ASP A 169 3.12 -28.81 17.72
N ILE A 170 3.86 -29.93 17.85
CA ILE A 170 3.59 -31.16 17.11
C ILE A 170 2.24 -31.75 17.51
N SER A 171 1.94 -31.77 18.81
CA SER A 171 0.69 -32.38 19.32
C SER A 171 -0.54 -31.52 18.94
N ILE A 172 -0.44 -30.20 18.95
CA ILE A 172 -1.50 -29.31 18.46
C ILE A 172 -1.71 -29.54 16.96
N GLU A 173 -0.65 -29.53 16.16
CA GLU A 173 -0.75 -29.78 14.71
C GLU A 173 -1.37 -31.15 14.40
N LYS A 174 -1.03 -32.21 15.15
CA LYS A 174 -1.69 -33.51 15.00
C LYS A 174 -3.17 -33.46 15.37
N SER A 175 -3.50 -32.76 16.45
CA SER A 175 -4.89 -32.55 16.87
C SER A 175 -5.67 -31.85 15.78
N ASP A 176 -5.11 -30.78 15.19
CA ASP A 176 -5.75 -30.03 14.10
C ASP A 176 -5.96 -30.88 12.84
N VAL A 177 -4.97 -31.71 12.48
CA VAL A 177 -5.11 -32.65 11.35
C VAL A 177 -6.23 -33.66 11.62
N TYR A 178 -6.34 -34.19 12.85
CA TYR A 178 -7.44 -35.09 13.21
C TYR A 178 -8.81 -34.36 13.13
N GLU A 179 -8.88 -33.07 13.45
CA GLU A 179 -10.09 -32.28 13.27
C GLU A 179 -10.46 -32.12 11.79
N ASP A 180 -9.48 -31.76 10.95
CA ASP A 180 -9.65 -31.68 9.51
C ASP A 180 -10.18 -33.01 8.91
N MET A 181 -9.82 -34.13 9.51
CA MET A 181 -10.33 -35.48 9.19
C MET A 181 -11.73 -35.77 9.75
N GLY A 182 -12.30 -34.87 10.57
CA GLY A 182 -13.56 -35.12 11.27
C GLY A 182 -13.46 -36.17 12.38
N LYS A 183 -12.29 -36.30 13.02
CA LYS A 183 -11.99 -37.29 14.10
C LYS A 183 -11.69 -36.56 15.43
N PRO A 184 -12.68 -35.91 16.07
CA PRO A 184 -12.46 -35.09 17.26
C PRO A 184 -11.95 -35.93 18.46
N ASP A 185 -12.37 -37.20 18.59
CA ASP A 185 -11.88 -38.06 19.65
C ASP A 185 -10.37 -38.37 19.55
N SER A 186 -9.86 -38.52 18.31
CA SER A 186 -8.43 -38.70 18.08
C SER A 186 -7.64 -37.40 18.33
N ALA A 187 -8.20 -36.25 17.92
CA ALA A 187 -7.65 -34.93 18.19
C ALA A 187 -7.45 -34.70 19.69
N ARG A 188 -8.47 -35.01 20.50
CA ARG A 188 -8.42 -34.90 21.95
C ARG A 188 -7.42 -35.89 22.56
N ALA A 189 -7.44 -37.15 22.13
CA ALA A 189 -6.52 -38.19 22.65
C ALA A 189 -5.05 -37.79 22.46
N GLU A 190 -4.72 -37.06 21.40
CA GLU A 190 -3.36 -36.56 21.19
C GLU A 190 -2.96 -35.49 22.22
N LEU A 191 -3.87 -34.57 22.57
CA LEU A 191 -3.62 -33.57 23.62
C LEU A 191 -3.58 -34.22 25.03
N GLU A 192 -4.42 -35.23 25.28
CA GLU A 192 -4.35 -36.03 26.52
C GLU A 192 -3.01 -36.75 26.63
N ARG A 193 -2.49 -37.29 25.51
CA ARG A 193 -1.15 -37.92 25.45
C ARG A 193 -0.04 -36.92 25.79
N LEU A 194 -0.13 -35.69 25.28
CA LEU A 194 0.80 -34.61 25.60
C LEU A 194 0.79 -34.31 27.11
N CYS A 195 -0.39 -34.11 27.69
CA CYS A 195 -0.54 -33.87 29.13
C CYS A 195 -0.01 -35.04 29.99
N ALA A 196 -0.21 -36.28 29.55
CA ALA A 196 0.32 -37.48 30.25
C ALA A 196 1.84 -37.58 30.19
N ALA A 197 2.45 -37.14 29.06
CA ALA A 197 3.91 -37.12 28.93
C ALA A 197 4.55 -36.03 29.82
N TYR A 198 3.86 -34.90 30.01
CA TYR A 198 4.36 -33.77 30.80
C TYR A 198 3.35 -33.29 31.85
N PRO A 199 3.08 -34.04 32.90
CA PRO A 199 2.00 -33.79 33.86
C PRO A 199 2.19 -32.52 34.71
N ARG A 200 3.41 -31.96 34.74
CA ARG A 200 3.70 -30.70 35.45
C ARG A 200 3.58 -29.45 34.59
N GLU A 201 3.45 -29.60 33.28
CA GLU A 201 3.35 -28.47 32.36
C GLU A 201 1.91 -27.94 32.32
N VAL A 202 1.69 -26.84 33.00
CA VAL A 202 0.37 -26.19 33.12
C VAL A 202 -0.16 -25.72 31.77
N SER A 203 0.71 -25.22 30.89
CA SER A 203 0.34 -24.77 29.55
C SER A 203 -0.40 -25.86 28.76
N TYR A 204 0.04 -27.10 28.84
CA TYR A 204 -0.57 -28.21 28.12
C TYR A 204 -1.97 -28.56 28.66
N LYS A 205 -2.14 -28.51 30.00
CA LYS A 205 -3.46 -28.65 30.61
C LYS A 205 -4.43 -27.58 30.15
N LEU A 206 -3.97 -26.32 30.01
CA LEU A 206 -4.80 -25.22 29.53
C LEU A 206 -5.19 -25.36 28.06
N VAL A 207 -4.28 -25.87 27.22
CA VAL A 207 -4.61 -26.23 25.82
C VAL A 207 -5.70 -27.29 25.77
N LEU A 208 -5.57 -28.36 26.59
CA LEU A 208 -6.60 -29.40 26.67
C LEU A 208 -7.93 -28.86 27.22
N ALA A 209 -7.91 -27.96 28.19
CA ALA A 209 -9.11 -27.31 28.69
C ALA A 209 -9.81 -26.48 27.60
N SER A 210 -9.07 -25.72 26.81
CA SER A 210 -9.62 -24.97 25.66
C SER A 210 -10.26 -25.91 24.65
N LYS A 211 -9.64 -27.07 24.39
CA LYS A 211 -10.22 -28.10 23.51
C LYS A 211 -11.57 -28.61 24.02
N PHE A 212 -11.70 -28.86 25.33
CA PHE A 212 -12.98 -29.22 25.91
C PHE A 212 -14.04 -28.10 25.81
N VAL A 213 -13.61 -26.83 25.85
CA VAL A 213 -14.51 -25.70 25.60
C VAL A 213 -15.07 -25.75 24.18
N ASP A 214 -14.21 -25.96 23.18
CA ASP A 214 -14.61 -26.07 21.77
C ASP A 214 -15.58 -27.21 21.52
N GLU A 215 -15.36 -28.35 22.19
CA GLU A 215 -16.24 -29.52 22.16
C GLU A 215 -17.52 -29.35 22.99
N LYS A 216 -17.75 -28.19 23.62
CA LYS A 216 -18.90 -27.92 24.53
C LYS A 216 -18.96 -28.83 25.77
N ARG A 217 -17.83 -29.39 26.20
CA ARG A 217 -17.67 -30.25 27.35
C ARG A 217 -17.34 -29.43 28.60
N ALA A 218 -18.33 -28.70 29.09
CA ALA A 218 -18.18 -27.72 30.16
C ALA A 218 -17.58 -28.29 31.46
N ASP A 219 -18.02 -29.51 31.88
CA ASP A 219 -17.57 -30.12 33.13
C ASP A 219 -16.11 -30.56 33.06
N ASP A 220 -15.67 -31.11 31.92
CA ASP A 220 -14.27 -31.52 31.72
C ASP A 220 -13.33 -30.32 31.68
N ALA A 221 -13.71 -29.26 30.93
CA ALA A 221 -12.95 -28.01 30.88
C ALA A 221 -12.83 -27.38 32.27
N ARG A 222 -13.95 -27.28 32.99
CA ARG A 222 -13.97 -26.70 34.35
C ARG A 222 -13.09 -27.46 35.30
N ARG A 223 -13.14 -28.81 35.29
CA ARG A 223 -12.32 -29.65 36.15
C ARG A 223 -10.84 -29.36 35.99
N ILE A 224 -10.35 -29.23 34.76
CA ILE A 224 -8.93 -28.92 34.50
C ILE A 224 -8.60 -27.50 34.97
N LEU A 225 -9.45 -26.49 34.64
CA LEU A 225 -9.22 -25.11 35.05
C LEU A 225 -9.20 -24.98 36.59
N GLU A 226 -10.11 -25.69 37.32
CA GLU A 226 -10.13 -25.71 38.78
C GLU A 226 -8.92 -26.45 39.37
N GLU A 227 -8.43 -27.50 38.71
CA GLU A 227 -7.19 -28.18 39.10
C GLU A 227 -6.01 -27.22 38.98
N VAL A 228 -5.83 -26.59 37.84
CA VAL A 228 -4.75 -25.61 37.63
C VAL A 228 -4.87 -24.44 38.62
N GLN A 229 -6.07 -23.91 38.86
CA GLN A 229 -6.29 -22.84 39.82
C GLN A 229 -5.91 -23.21 41.25
N ARG A 230 -6.06 -24.46 41.62
CA ARG A 230 -5.70 -24.94 42.96
C ARG A 230 -4.18 -25.12 43.07
N ASP A 231 -3.56 -25.69 42.04
CA ASP A 231 -2.14 -26.07 42.08
C ASP A 231 -1.23 -24.87 41.78
N GLU A 232 -1.62 -23.99 40.83
CA GLU A 232 -0.87 -22.80 40.41
C GLU A 232 -1.79 -21.56 40.22
N PRO A 233 -2.32 -21.01 41.30
CA PRO A 233 -3.33 -19.93 41.23
C PRO A 233 -2.84 -18.63 40.55
N HIS A 234 -1.52 -18.45 40.45
CA HIS A 234 -0.90 -17.24 39.85
C HIS A 234 -0.36 -17.48 38.44
N TYR A 235 -0.72 -18.59 37.80
CA TYR A 235 -0.29 -18.84 36.42
C TYR A 235 -0.91 -17.82 35.46
N GLY A 236 -0.06 -17.08 34.73
CA GLY A 236 -0.47 -15.92 33.93
C GLY A 236 -1.51 -16.21 32.83
N GLY A 237 -1.51 -17.42 32.26
CA GLY A 237 -2.48 -17.83 31.23
C GLY A 237 -3.87 -18.27 31.78
N LEU A 238 -4.00 -18.52 33.06
CA LEU A 238 -5.22 -19.06 33.65
C LEU A 238 -6.42 -18.10 33.56
N PRO A 239 -6.30 -16.78 33.82
CA PRO A 239 -7.42 -15.86 33.67
C PRO A 239 -8.00 -15.84 32.26
N SER A 240 -7.14 -15.87 31.24
CA SER A 240 -7.57 -15.88 29.84
C SER A 240 -8.33 -17.17 29.50
N CYS A 241 -7.91 -18.32 30.02
CA CYS A 241 -8.62 -19.59 29.83
C CYS A 241 -9.97 -19.60 30.52
N TRP A 242 -10.10 -19.03 31.74
CA TRP A 242 -11.39 -18.86 32.39
C TRP A 242 -12.31 -17.91 31.61
N LEU A 243 -11.77 -16.83 31.07
CA LEU A 243 -12.53 -15.89 30.26
C LEU A 243 -13.04 -16.58 28.98
N TYR A 244 -12.20 -17.38 28.31
CA TYR A 244 -12.56 -18.19 27.14
C TYR A 244 -13.67 -19.20 27.49
N TYR A 245 -13.53 -19.91 28.62
CA TYR A 245 -14.56 -20.82 29.12
C TYR A 245 -15.90 -20.12 29.30
N TYR A 246 -15.94 -18.99 30.00
CA TYR A 246 -17.16 -18.25 30.24
C TYR A 246 -17.77 -17.72 28.93
N GLN A 247 -16.95 -17.20 28.03
CA GLN A 247 -17.40 -16.66 26.74
C GLN A 247 -18.16 -17.69 25.91
N HIS A 248 -17.74 -18.95 25.93
CA HIS A 248 -18.29 -20.00 25.09
C HIS A 248 -19.36 -20.86 25.79
N LEU A 249 -19.31 -20.95 27.11
CA LEU A 249 -20.12 -21.89 27.87
C LEU A 249 -20.99 -21.25 28.99
N ASP A 250 -20.67 -20.03 29.43
CA ASP A 250 -21.42 -19.32 30.47
C ASP A 250 -21.42 -17.80 30.19
N TRP A 251 -22.18 -17.42 29.18
CA TRP A 251 -22.23 -16.05 28.70
C TRP A 251 -22.60 -15.00 29.79
N PRO A 252 -23.60 -15.22 30.68
CA PRO A 252 -23.87 -14.27 31.75
C PRO A 252 -22.69 -14.03 32.67
N ARG A 253 -21.93 -15.09 32.97
CA ARG A 253 -20.73 -15.00 33.81
C ARG A 253 -19.58 -14.31 33.07
N TYR A 254 -19.45 -14.55 31.78
CA TYR A 254 -18.50 -13.85 30.93
C TYR A 254 -18.68 -12.33 31.04
N LEU A 255 -19.91 -11.84 30.83
CA LEU A 255 -20.19 -10.40 30.92
C LEU A 255 -19.80 -9.81 32.26
N GLN A 256 -20.14 -10.51 33.39
CA GLN A 256 -19.77 -10.05 34.72
C GLN A 256 -18.26 -9.97 34.92
N VAL A 257 -17.53 -11.00 34.52
CA VAL A 257 -16.07 -11.07 34.67
C VAL A 257 -15.39 -10.03 33.77
N ARG A 258 -15.79 -9.96 32.51
CA ARG A 258 -15.29 -8.96 31.54
C ARG A 258 -15.48 -7.54 32.10
N ASP A 259 -16.69 -7.19 32.50
CA ASP A 259 -17.00 -5.85 32.99
C ASP A 259 -16.27 -5.53 34.29
N SER A 260 -16.08 -6.54 35.18
CA SER A 260 -15.32 -6.35 36.41
C SER A 260 -13.84 -6.03 36.11
N ILE A 261 -13.24 -6.66 35.11
CA ILE A 261 -11.85 -6.38 34.68
C ILE A 261 -11.78 -5.04 33.94
N LEU A 262 -12.70 -4.82 33.00
CA LEU A 262 -12.70 -3.63 32.14
C LEU A 262 -12.85 -2.34 32.93
N PHE A 263 -13.69 -2.35 33.99
CA PHE A 263 -13.98 -1.17 34.80
C PHE A 263 -13.15 -1.06 36.09
N ASP A 264 -12.32 -2.08 36.41
CA ASP A 264 -11.40 -1.99 37.53
C ASP A 264 -10.30 -0.95 37.25
N LYS A 265 -10.05 -0.10 38.23
CA LYS A 265 -9.01 0.95 38.16
C LYS A 265 -7.58 0.38 38.20
N ASN A 266 -7.41 -0.82 38.77
CA ASN A 266 -6.11 -1.45 38.92
C ASN A 266 -5.73 -2.31 37.70
N THR A 267 -6.67 -2.60 36.80
CA THR A 267 -6.37 -3.28 35.53
C THR A 267 -5.60 -2.32 34.63
N ASP A 268 -4.48 -2.78 34.08
CA ASP A 268 -3.67 -2.03 33.13
C ASP A 268 -4.44 -1.79 31.80
N ASP A 269 -4.03 -0.75 31.08
CA ASP A 269 -4.74 -0.32 29.89
C ASP A 269 -4.52 -1.28 28.72
N GLU A 270 -3.40 -2.01 28.67
CA GLU A 270 -3.15 -3.06 27.65
C GLU A 270 -4.20 -4.17 27.77
N THR A 271 -4.44 -4.65 28.98
CA THR A 271 -5.50 -5.65 29.27
C THR A 271 -6.88 -5.11 28.91
N LYS A 272 -7.18 -3.85 29.23
CA LYS A 272 -8.46 -3.22 28.84
C LYS A 272 -8.61 -3.12 27.33
N CYS A 273 -7.58 -2.73 26.61
CA CYS A 273 -7.61 -2.65 25.15
C CYS A 273 -7.81 -4.03 24.52
N MET A 274 -7.14 -5.08 25.01
CA MET A 274 -7.37 -6.43 24.52
C MET A 274 -8.83 -6.88 24.71
N LEU A 275 -9.43 -6.59 25.86
CA LEU A 275 -10.86 -6.89 26.11
C LEU A 275 -11.79 -6.07 25.20
N LEU A 276 -11.48 -4.80 24.95
CA LEU A 276 -12.22 -3.96 24.00
C LEU A 276 -12.11 -4.45 22.57
N ASP A 277 -10.95 -4.97 22.14
CA ASP A 277 -10.78 -5.56 20.82
C ASP A 277 -11.66 -6.80 20.63
N VAL A 278 -11.73 -7.67 21.64
CA VAL A 278 -12.67 -8.82 21.64
C VAL A 278 -14.11 -8.32 21.57
N TYR A 279 -14.47 -7.33 22.38
CA TYR A 279 -15.82 -6.76 22.39
C TYR A 279 -16.17 -6.07 21.06
N ASN A 280 -15.22 -5.37 20.45
CA ASN A 280 -15.35 -4.80 19.10
C ASN A 280 -15.65 -5.90 18.06
N ALA A 281 -14.93 -7.02 18.11
CA ALA A 281 -15.16 -8.15 17.21
C ALA A 281 -16.55 -8.79 17.43
N GLU A 282 -16.97 -8.94 18.67
CA GLU A 282 -18.32 -9.44 19.01
C GLU A 282 -19.42 -8.51 18.47
N ALA A 283 -19.30 -7.20 18.71
CA ALA A 283 -20.27 -6.21 18.25
C ALA A 283 -20.28 -6.05 16.72
N ALA A 284 -19.17 -6.33 16.05
CA ALA A 284 -19.09 -6.36 14.60
C ALA A 284 -19.91 -7.52 13.99
N ASN A 285 -19.95 -8.65 14.69
CA ASN A 285 -20.68 -9.84 14.25
C ASN A 285 -22.16 -9.85 14.73
N ASP A 286 -22.46 -9.09 15.80
CA ASP A 286 -23.79 -9.02 16.38
C ASP A 286 -24.16 -7.57 16.72
N SER A 287 -24.93 -6.94 15.85
CA SER A 287 -25.34 -5.53 15.98
C SER A 287 -26.14 -5.23 17.26
N THR A 288 -26.74 -6.22 17.90
CA THR A 288 -27.46 -6.04 19.18
C THR A 288 -26.52 -5.68 20.34
N ARG A 289 -25.22 -5.94 20.18
CA ARG A 289 -24.18 -5.66 21.17
C ARG A 289 -23.58 -4.24 21.05
N VAL A 290 -23.80 -3.58 19.92
CA VAL A 290 -23.25 -2.23 19.66
C VAL A 290 -23.64 -1.22 20.76
N PRO A 291 -24.90 -1.13 21.22
CA PRO A 291 -25.25 -0.18 22.29
C PRO A 291 -24.51 -0.45 23.61
N LEU A 292 -24.26 -1.71 23.94
CA LEU A 292 -23.52 -2.11 25.15
C LEU A 292 -22.03 -1.75 25.03
N LEU A 293 -21.44 -1.96 23.86
CA LEU A 293 -20.06 -1.57 23.58
C LEU A 293 -19.89 -0.05 23.69
N LEU A 294 -20.78 0.72 23.06
CA LEU A 294 -20.71 2.19 23.15
C LEU A 294 -20.88 2.70 24.58
N ALA A 295 -21.78 2.08 25.37
CA ALA A 295 -21.92 2.40 26.79
C ALA A 295 -20.65 2.07 27.60
N ALA A 296 -19.94 1.00 27.24
CA ALA A 296 -18.65 0.68 27.86
C ALA A 296 -17.59 1.74 27.53
N TYR A 297 -17.50 2.15 26.26
CA TYR A 297 -16.63 3.27 25.88
C TYR A 297 -17.01 4.55 26.60
N ASP A 298 -18.29 4.95 26.63
CA ASP A 298 -18.75 6.15 27.36
C ASP A 298 -18.32 6.13 28.83
N THR A 299 -18.39 4.95 29.46
CA THR A 299 -18.00 4.79 30.87
C THR A 299 -16.49 4.96 31.06
N LEU A 300 -15.67 4.42 30.14
CA LEU A 300 -14.21 4.48 30.21
C LEU A 300 -13.69 5.87 29.84
N THR A 301 -14.18 6.43 28.74
CA THR A 301 -13.68 7.70 28.19
C THR A 301 -14.17 8.93 28.95
N SER A 302 -15.23 8.78 29.75
CA SER A 302 -15.67 9.84 30.68
C SER A 302 -14.72 10.02 31.88
N ARG A 303 -13.80 9.08 32.12
CA ARG A 303 -12.86 9.18 33.25
C ARG A 303 -11.71 10.14 32.91
N PRO A 304 -11.31 11.03 33.81
CA PRO A 304 -10.19 11.94 33.57
C PRO A 304 -8.85 11.24 33.32
N ASP A 305 -8.68 10.04 33.90
CA ASP A 305 -7.50 9.18 33.82
C ASP A 305 -7.54 8.20 32.64
N CYS A 306 -8.55 8.27 31.76
CA CYS A 306 -8.62 7.43 30.57
C CYS A 306 -7.37 7.62 29.69
N SER A 307 -6.75 6.52 29.28
CA SER A 307 -5.58 6.55 28.40
C SER A 307 -5.93 6.87 26.96
N THR A 308 -4.93 7.33 26.22
CA THR A 308 -5.04 7.58 24.78
C THR A 308 -5.28 6.31 23.99
N ASP A 309 -4.79 5.15 24.46
CA ASP A 309 -5.01 3.86 23.80
C ASP A 309 -6.49 3.45 23.78
N ILE A 310 -7.21 3.68 24.88
CA ILE A 310 -8.65 3.42 24.96
C ILE A 310 -9.43 4.37 24.04
N LEU A 311 -9.07 5.66 24.01
CA LEU A 311 -9.66 6.63 23.08
C LEU A 311 -9.40 6.25 21.61
N ILE A 312 -8.20 5.81 21.29
CA ILE A 312 -7.85 5.33 19.94
C ILE A 312 -8.64 4.06 19.58
N SER A 313 -8.84 3.15 20.53
CA SER A 313 -9.68 1.96 20.32
C SER A 313 -11.14 2.36 20.00
N GLU A 314 -11.72 3.32 20.73
CA GLU A 314 -13.04 3.86 20.41
C GLU A 314 -13.06 4.51 19.01
N ALA A 315 -12.09 5.36 18.70
CA ALA A 315 -12.02 6.04 17.42
C ALA A 315 -11.92 5.06 16.24
N LYS A 316 -11.13 3.98 16.38
CA LYS A 316 -11.05 2.90 15.38
C LYS A 316 -12.39 2.18 15.19
N TRP A 317 -13.16 1.98 16.25
CA TRP A 317 -14.49 1.41 16.15
C TRP A 317 -15.44 2.34 15.38
N LEU A 318 -15.48 3.62 15.76
CA LEU A 318 -16.36 4.64 15.16
C LEU A 318 -16.01 4.91 13.67
N ALA A 319 -14.74 4.77 13.28
CA ALA A 319 -14.29 4.93 11.89
C ALA A 319 -14.95 3.95 10.90
N ARG A 320 -15.59 2.88 11.38
CA ARG A 320 -16.24 1.86 10.55
C ARG A 320 -17.50 2.36 9.86
N LYS A 321 -18.14 3.41 10.37
CA LYS A 321 -19.37 3.99 9.84
C LYS A 321 -19.24 5.49 9.66
N SER A 322 -19.65 5.99 8.49
CA SER A 322 -19.57 7.42 8.18
C SER A 322 -20.47 8.28 9.06
N GLU A 323 -21.56 7.74 9.58
CA GLU A 323 -22.49 8.43 10.48
C GLU A 323 -21.87 8.73 11.85
N ASP A 324 -20.89 7.94 12.29
CA ASP A 324 -20.17 8.09 13.55
C ASP A 324 -18.95 9.02 13.44
N ALA A 325 -18.64 9.53 12.23
CA ALA A 325 -17.45 10.34 11.98
C ALA A 325 -17.35 11.61 12.88
N PRO A 326 -18.43 12.36 13.19
CA PRO A 326 -18.33 13.50 14.11
C PRO A 326 -17.96 13.09 15.54
N ARG A 327 -18.49 11.96 16.03
CA ARG A 327 -18.11 11.41 17.36
C ARG A 327 -16.64 10.94 17.33
N MET A 328 -16.21 10.26 16.28
CA MET A 328 -14.81 9.87 16.09
C MET A 328 -13.89 11.09 16.16
N ALA A 329 -14.23 12.17 15.46
CA ALA A 329 -13.43 13.39 15.48
C ALA A 329 -13.35 14.00 16.89
N ALA A 330 -14.44 14.02 17.65
CA ALA A 330 -14.45 14.50 19.03
C ALA A 330 -13.56 13.65 19.96
N VAL A 331 -13.57 12.33 19.80
CA VAL A 331 -12.69 11.40 20.55
C VAL A 331 -11.22 11.61 20.17
N LEU A 332 -10.90 11.76 18.89
CA LEU A 332 -9.54 12.03 18.45
C LEU A 332 -9.02 13.39 18.90
N GLN A 333 -9.90 14.39 19.05
CA GLN A 333 -9.52 15.66 19.65
C GLN A 333 -9.11 15.49 21.12
N GLN A 334 -9.80 14.63 21.89
CA GLN A 334 -9.38 14.29 23.27
C GLN A 334 -8.02 13.58 23.28
N VAL A 335 -7.71 12.75 22.28
CA VAL A 335 -6.36 12.17 22.12
C VAL A 335 -5.33 13.30 21.98
N LEU A 336 -5.58 14.28 21.11
CA LEU A 336 -4.66 15.40 20.89
C LEU A 336 -4.55 16.35 22.08
N ASP A 337 -5.58 16.45 22.94
CA ASP A 337 -5.53 17.22 24.18
C ASP A 337 -4.58 16.57 25.21
N LYS A 338 -4.46 15.25 25.20
CA LYS A 338 -3.54 14.49 26.06
C LYS A 338 -2.15 14.32 25.41
N GLU A 339 -2.12 14.03 24.11
CA GLU A 339 -0.92 13.79 23.30
C GLU A 339 -0.93 14.69 22.06
N PRO A 340 -0.49 15.95 22.17
CA PRO A 340 -0.55 16.91 21.06
C PRO A 340 0.19 16.47 19.78
N GLY A 341 1.16 15.56 19.92
CA GLY A 341 1.96 15.00 18.82
C GLY A 341 1.48 13.65 18.29
N ASN A 342 0.28 13.18 18.65
CA ASN A 342 -0.19 11.87 18.19
C ASN A 342 -0.48 11.88 16.68
N ALA A 343 0.44 11.28 15.90
CA ALA A 343 0.41 11.29 14.44
C ALA A 343 -0.84 10.60 13.85
N LEU A 344 -1.31 9.51 14.49
CA LEU A 344 -2.51 8.79 14.03
C LEU A 344 -3.74 9.68 14.15
N ALA A 345 -3.92 10.34 15.31
CA ALA A 345 -5.06 11.23 15.55
C ALA A 345 -5.03 12.42 14.59
N MET A 346 -3.88 13.06 14.41
CA MET A 346 -3.73 14.19 13.49
C MET A 346 -4.05 13.82 12.05
N ARG A 347 -3.51 12.69 11.57
CA ARG A 347 -3.74 12.23 10.19
C ARG A 347 -5.21 11.87 9.95
N THR A 348 -5.84 11.18 10.91
CA THR A 348 -7.26 10.80 10.79
C THR A 348 -8.16 12.02 10.82
N LEU A 349 -7.90 13.00 11.68
CA LEU A 349 -8.63 14.26 11.73
C LEU A 349 -8.43 15.10 10.47
N LEU A 350 -7.22 15.14 9.90
CA LEU A 350 -6.99 15.82 8.62
C LEU A 350 -7.89 15.25 7.52
N PHE A 351 -7.94 13.93 7.36
CA PHE A 351 -8.81 13.32 6.35
C PHE A 351 -10.30 13.54 6.65
N PHE A 352 -10.69 13.59 7.91
CA PHE A 352 -12.06 13.93 8.30
C PHE A 352 -12.42 15.35 7.86
N TYR A 353 -11.59 16.36 8.17
CA TYR A 353 -11.83 17.76 7.79
C TYR A 353 -11.75 17.98 6.28
N LEU A 354 -10.84 17.30 5.57
CA LEU A 354 -10.77 17.33 4.11
C LEU A 354 -12.08 16.83 3.47
N LYS A 355 -12.62 15.72 3.96
CA LYS A 355 -13.90 15.18 3.49
C LYS A 355 -15.08 16.08 3.82
N ALA A 356 -15.04 16.75 4.97
CA ALA A 356 -16.06 17.70 5.40
C ALA A 356 -15.93 19.07 4.70
N GLN A 357 -14.86 19.31 3.96
CA GLN A 357 -14.50 20.63 3.39
C GLN A 357 -14.45 21.74 4.45
N ASP A 358 -13.98 21.41 5.66
CA ASP A 358 -13.83 22.35 6.78
C ASP A 358 -12.43 22.96 6.76
N ASP A 359 -12.29 24.10 6.09
CA ASP A 359 -11.00 24.80 5.95
C ASP A 359 -10.42 25.26 7.29
N ASN A 360 -11.24 25.58 8.28
CA ASN A 360 -10.75 25.95 9.61
C ASN A 360 -10.19 24.73 10.34
N GLY A 361 -10.89 23.60 10.28
CA GLY A 361 -10.41 22.33 10.83
C GLY A 361 -9.12 21.86 10.15
N ILE A 362 -9.02 22.00 8.82
CA ILE A 362 -7.81 21.69 8.04
C ILE A 362 -6.66 22.59 8.52
N GLU A 363 -6.87 23.90 8.64
CA GLU A 363 -5.83 24.82 9.08
C GLU A 363 -5.33 24.48 10.49
N ASP A 364 -6.23 24.27 11.46
CA ASP A 364 -5.84 23.95 12.85
C ASP A 364 -5.02 22.66 12.93
N ILE A 365 -5.51 21.58 12.32
CA ILE A 365 -4.84 20.28 12.41
C ILE A 365 -3.51 20.25 11.64
N THR A 366 -3.42 20.95 10.52
CA THR A 366 -2.19 21.01 9.73
C THR A 366 -1.13 21.90 10.38
N ARG A 367 -1.51 23.00 11.02
CA ARG A 367 -0.57 23.80 11.84
C ARG A 367 0.02 22.98 12.99
N ARG A 368 -0.79 22.14 13.66
CA ARG A 368 -0.29 21.18 14.65
C ARG A 368 0.67 20.18 14.01
N GLY A 369 0.30 19.59 12.87
CA GLY A 369 1.12 18.64 12.14
C GLY A 369 2.49 19.20 11.73
N VAL A 370 2.54 20.43 11.24
CA VAL A 370 3.81 21.12 10.92
C VAL A 370 4.72 21.24 12.14
N ASN A 371 4.15 21.46 13.33
CA ASN A 371 4.91 21.61 14.57
C ASN A 371 5.39 20.26 15.14
N PHE A 372 4.57 19.23 15.11
CA PHE A 372 4.80 17.96 15.82
C PHE A 372 5.27 16.82 14.91
N CYS A 373 4.91 16.82 13.62
CA CYS A 373 5.26 15.78 12.65
C CYS A 373 6.24 16.34 11.60
N GLN A 374 7.39 16.82 12.07
CA GLN A 374 8.44 17.36 11.19
C GLN A 374 8.92 16.27 10.21
N GLY A 375 8.96 16.60 8.92
CA GLY A 375 9.32 15.66 7.85
C GLY A 375 8.14 15.11 7.05
N GLU A 376 6.91 15.27 7.53
CA GLU A 376 5.71 14.84 6.79
C GLU A 376 5.16 15.98 5.92
N LEU A 377 5.42 15.94 4.63
CA LEU A 377 4.99 16.97 3.66
C LEU A 377 3.45 17.14 3.57
N ILE A 378 2.69 16.14 4.02
CA ILE A 378 1.22 16.19 3.98
C ILE A 378 0.65 17.40 4.73
N TYR A 379 1.23 17.77 5.87
CA TYR A 379 0.73 18.90 6.67
C TYR A 379 1.05 20.26 6.04
N PRO A 380 2.31 20.58 5.65
CA PRO A 380 2.60 21.81 4.93
C PRO A 380 1.80 21.97 3.64
N TYR A 381 1.61 20.89 2.88
CA TYR A 381 0.86 20.92 1.62
C TYR A 381 -0.62 21.27 1.83
N PHE A 382 -1.31 20.57 2.74
CA PHE A 382 -2.72 20.88 2.99
C PHE A 382 -2.92 22.18 3.76
N LEU A 383 -1.95 22.61 4.58
CA LEU A 383 -1.97 23.95 5.18
C LEU A 383 -1.91 25.03 4.10
N ALA A 384 -0.98 24.90 3.14
CA ALA A 384 -0.86 25.82 2.04
C ALA A 384 -2.16 25.92 1.21
N THR A 385 -2.78 24.76 0.90
CA THR A 385 -4.05 24.74 0.15
C THR A 385 -5.22 25.35 0.93
N ALA A 386 -5.29 25.15 2.25
CA ALA A 386 -6.32 25.74 3.09
C ALA A 386 -6.14 27.27 3.21
N LEU A 387 -4.91 27.73 3.33
CA LEU A 387 -4.59 29.17 3.40
C LEU A 387 -4.94 29.90 2.09
N LEU A 388 -4.71 29.24 0.95
CA LEU A 388 -5.10 29.81 -0.36
C LEU A 388 -6.62 29.99 -0.46
N ARG A 389 -7.40 29.00 -0.02
CA ARG A 389 -8.87 29.12 -0.02
C ARG A 389 -9.40 30.20 0.93
N GLN A 390 -8.57 30.62 1.88
CA GLN A 390 -8.88 31.69 2.84
C GLN A 390 -8.25 33.05 2.47
N ASP A 391 -7.71 33.20 1.25
CA ASP A 391 -7.02 34.40 0.77
C ASP A 391 -5.79 34.82 1.63
N LYS A 392 -5.13 33.86 2.29
CA LYS A 392 -3.94 34.07 3.13
C LYS A 392 -2.63 33.74 2.41
N GLU A 393 -2.47 34.23 1.19
CA GLU A 393 -1.37 33.85 0.26
C GLU A 393 0.03 34.12 0.83
N ALA A 394 0.19 35.14 1.68
CA ALA A 394 1.49 35.55 2.19
C ALA A 394 2.21 34.47 3.03
N GLU A 395 1.47 33.53 3.62
CA GLU A 395 2.02 32.46 4.44
C GLU A 395 2.40 31.22 3.62
N VAL A 396 1.91 31.07 2.39
CA VAL A 396 1.99 29.83 1.60
C VAL A 396 3.41 29.47 1.20
N ILE A 397 4.17 30.43 0.66
CA ILE A 397 5.54 30.18 0.17
C ILE A 397 6.45 29.65 1.29
N PRO A 398 6.59 30.33 2.45
CA PRO A 398 7.48 29.85 3.50
C PRO A 398 7.09 28.47 4.06
N ILE A 399 5.79 28.16 4.08
CA ILE A 399 5.30 26.86 4.54
C ILE A 399 5.69 25.75 3.55
N LEU A 400 5.50 25.97 2.26
CA LEU A 400 5.87 24.99 1.22
C LEU A 400 7.38 24.83 1.11
N GLU A 401 8.17 25.92 1.16
CA GLU A 401 9.63 25.87 1.15
C GLU A 401 10.16 25.05 2.35
N GLN A 402 9.62 25.30 3.54
CA GLN A 402 9.99 24.54 4.74
C GLN A 402 9.62 23.08 4.61
N GLY A 403 8.40 22.75 4.16
CA GLY A 403 7.94 21.38 3.97
C GLY A 403 8.77 20.62 2.94
N LEU A 404 9.10 21.26 1.83
CA LEU A 404 9.94 20.68 0.79
C LEU A 404 11.41 20.51 1.20
N ALA A 405 11.93 21.35 2.12
CA ALA A 405 13.29 21.24 2.61
C ALA A 405 13.52 20.01 3.50
N VAL A 406 12.51 19.53 4.21
CA VAL A 406 12.60 18.39 5.14
C VAL A 406 12.18 17.05 4.50
N ARG A 407 11.82 17.03 3.22
CA ARG A 407 11.45 15.81 2.50
C ARG A 407 12.62 14.82 2.41
N ASP A 408 12.29 13.54 2.41
CA ASP A 408 13.24 12.45 2.28
C ASP A 408 12.84 11.47 1.14
N GLU A 409 13.58 10.37 0.99
CA GLU A 409 13.31 9.34 -0.03
C GLU A 409 11.97 8.60 0.18
N SER A 410 11.39 8.68 1.38
CA SER A 410 10.09 8.06 1.69
C SER A 410 8.90 8.97 1.36
N SER A 411 9.15 10.24 1.08
CA SER A 411 8.11 11.22 0.74
C SER A 411 7.40 10.82 -0.55
N ASN A 412 6.06 10.91 -0.56
CA ASN A 412 5.26 10.56 -1.72
C ASN A 412 5.63 11.46 -2.92
N PRO A 413 6.17 10.90 -4.02
CA PRO A 413 6.63 11.69 -5.17
C PRO A 413 5.53 12.54 -5.82
N GLU A 414 4.29 12.06 -5.81
CA GLU A 414 3.14 12.80 -6.34
C GLU A 414 2.87 14.06 -5.53
N MET A 415 2.84 13.94 -4.19
CA MET A 415 2.65 15.09 -3.31
C MET A 415 3.82 16.08 -3.38
N VAL A 416 5.06 15.59 -3.53
CA VAL A 416 6.23 16.45 -3.74
C VAL A 416 6.09 17.24 -5.04
N SER A 417 5.64 16.57 -6.11
CA SER A 417 5.37 17.22 -7.41
C SER A 417 4.30 18.30 -7.28
N ASP A 418 3.19 17.99 -6.62
CA ASP A 418 2.08 18.95 -6.45
C ASP A 418 2.49 20.14 -5.58
N ALA A 419 3.30 19.92 -4.53
CA ALA A 419 3.82 21.00 -3.70
C ALA A 419 4.75 21.93 -4.48
N PHE A 420 5.63 21.39 -5.35
CA PHE A 420 6.46 22.22 -6.23
C PHE A 420 5.63 22.95 -7.29
N ALA A 421 4.59 22.34 -7.86
CA ALA A 421 3.71 22.99 -8.80
C ALA A 421 3.01 24.18 -8.15
N LEU A 422 2.45 24.00 -6.95
CA LEU A 422 1.81 25.05 -6.18
C LEU A 422 2.79 26.17 -5.82
N LEU A 423 4.03 25.84 -5.45
CA LEU A 423 5.08 26.82 -5.20
C LEU A 423 5.42 27.61 -6.49
N GLY A 424 5.41 26.95 -7.65
CA GLY A 424 5.56 27.57 -8.96
C GLY A 424 4.47 28.60 -9.26
N ASP A 425 3.20 28.25 -8.98
CA ASP A 425 2.05 29.15 -9.12
C ASP A 425 2.21 30.39 -8.21
N MET A 426 2.62 30.18 -6.97
CA MET A 426 2.82 31.26 -6.00
C MET A 426 3.97 32.21 -6.40
N TYR A 427 5.10 31.69 -6.85
CA TYR A 427 6.18 32.53 -7.36
C TYR A 427 5.77 33.31 -8.59
N HIS A 428 4.97 32.70 -9.50
CA HIS A 428 4.46 33.39 -10.67
C HIS A 428 3.55 34.56 -10.27
N SER A 429 2.64 34.38 -9.33
CA SER A 429 1.74 35.45 -8.86
C SER A 429 2.49 36.65 -8.30
N LEU A 430 3.68 36.43 -7.71
CA LEU A 430 4.58 37.49 -7.23
C LEU A 430 5.53 38.04 -8.30
N GLY A 431 5.43 37.60 -9.56
CA GLY A 431 6.32 38.00 -10.65
C GLY A 431 7.74 37.43 -10.58
N ARG A 432 8.01 36.45 -9.70
CA ARG A 432 9.29 35.76 -9.54
C ARG A 432 9.43 34.62 -10.57
N LEU A 433 9.50 35.01 -11.87
CA LEU A 433 9.41 34.05 -12.99
C LEU A 433 10.52 32.99 -12.95
N THR A 434 11.78 33.35 -12.62
CA THR A 434 12.89 32.39 -12.55
C THR A 434 12.63 31.31 -11.48
N ASP A 435 12.16 31.71 -10.31
CA ASP A 435 11.88 30.80 -9.21
C ASP A 435 10.66 29.93 -9.54
N SER A 436 9.63 30.52 -10.19
CA SER A 436 8.45 29.80 -10.67
C SER A 436 8.82 28.67 -11.62
N PHE A 437 9.60 28.96 -12.66
CA PHE A 437 10.01 27.96 -13.65
C PHE A 437 10.90 26.87 -13.05
N ALA A 438 11.82 27.23 -12.13
CA ALA A 438 12.62 26.24 -11.41
C ALA A 438 11.78 25.32 -10.52
N ALA A 439 10.71 25.85 -9.93
CA ALA A 439 9.76 25.03 -9.15
C ALA A 439 8.97 24.06 -10.04
N TYR A 440 8.49 24.51 -11.21
CA TYR A 440 7.81 23.62 -12.16
C TYR A 440 8.75 22.56 -12.73
N ASP A 441 10.00 22.89 -13.07
CA ASP A 441 11.01 21.92 -13.48
C ASP A 441 11.20 20.85 -12.39
N SER A 442 11.26 21.27 -11.12
CA SER A 442 11.37 20.37 -9.97
C SER A 442 10.12 19.48 -9.84
N SER A 443 8.92 20.02 -10.02
CA SER A 443 7.67 19.26 -10.02
C SER A 443 7.72 18.13 -11.05
N LEU A 444 8.11 18.42 -12.29
CA LEU A 444 8.16 17.45 -13.39
C LEU A 444 9.27 16.39 -13.23
N VAL A 445 10.29 16.64 -12.42
CA VAL A 445 11.28 15.61 -12.03
C VAL A 445 10.64 14.52 -11.18
N TYR A 446 9.72 14.88 -10.25
CA TYR A 446 9.05 13.92 -9.37
C TYR A 446 7.87 13.22 -10.05
N LYS A 447 7.11 13.95 -10.89
CA LYS A 447 5.98 13.41 -11.66
C LYS A 447 5.94 14.09 -13.04
N SER A 448 6.57 13.47 -14.03
CA SER A 448 6.70 14.01 -15.39
C SER A 448 5.38 14.23 -16.12
N ASP A 449 4.30 13.60 -15.66
CA ASP A 449 2.93 13.70 -16.19
C ASP A 449 1.98 14.43 -15.22
N ASN A 450 2.50 15.29 -14.34
CA ASN A 450 1.67 16.16 -13.51
C ASN A 450 0.93 17.15 -14.43
N ILE A 451 -0.34 16.85 -14.67
CA ILE A 451 -1.13 17.52 -15.70
C ILE A 451 -1.36 19.00 -15.38
N SER A 452 -1.60 19.33 -14.10
CA SER A 452 -1.77 20.71 -13.64
C SER A 452 -0.49 21.52 -13.80
N CYS A 453 0.66 20.94 -13.42
CA CYS A 453 1.96 21.54 -13.62
C CYS A 453 2.27 21.79 -15.10
N LEU A 454 2.07 20.77 -15.95
CA LEU A 454 2.29 20.88 -17.39
C LEU A 454 1.46 22.01 -18.00
N ASN A 455 0.18 22.12 -17.62
CA ASN A 455 -0.71 23.17 -18.12
C ASN A 455 -0.26 24.56 -17.68
N ASN A 456 -0.06 24.77 -16.38
CA ASN A 456 0.26 26.08 -15.83
C ASN A 456 1.63 26.56 -16.31
N TYR A 457 2.62 25.67 -16.31
CA TYR A 457 3.95 25.99 -16.83
C TYR A 457 3.92 26.36 -18.31
N ALA A 458 3.24 25.57 -19.15
CA ALA A 458 3.08 25.87 -20.58
C ALA A 458 2.37 27.19 -20.80
N TYR A 459 1.31 27.46 -20.05
CA TYR A 459 0.57 28.72 -20.14
C TYR A 459 1.48 29.91 -19.80
N PHE A 460 2.21 29.87 -18.70
CA PHE A 460 3.07 30.96 -18.26
C PHE A 460 4.27 31.19 -19.20
N LEU A 461 4.85 30.15 -19.78
CA LEU A 461 5.85 30.27 -20.84
C LEU A 461 5.26 30.98 -22.06
N SER A 462 4.01 30.72 -22.42
CA SER A 462 3.35 31.37 -23.55
C SER A 462 3.17 32.86 -23.36
N LEU A 463 2.99 33.33 -22.11
CA LEU A 463 2.84 34.74 -21.79
C LEU A 463 4.15 35.53 -21.95
N THR A 464 5.31 34.89 -21.76
CA THR A 464 6.62 35.50 -21.96
C THR A 464 7.09 35.45 -23.41
N ASN A 465 6.40 34.73 -24.28
CA ASN A 465 6.83 34.40 -25.64
C ASN A 465 8.19 33.71 -25.74
N GLU A 466 8.63 33.09 -24.65
CA GLU A 466 9.87 32.33 -24.57
C GLU A 466 9.56 30.83 -24.58
N ARG A 467 10.46 30.02 -25.13
CA ARG A 467 10.33 28.56 -25.10
C ARG A 467 8.98 28.01 -25.60
N LEU A 468 8.39 28.65 -26.64
CA LEU A 468 7.05 28.29 -27.15
C LEU A 468 6.95 26.87 -27.71
N ASP A 469 8.06 26.28 -28.20
CA ASP A 469 8.07 24.89 -28.67
C ASP A 469 7.91 23.92 -27.50
N GLU A 470 8.56 24.18 -26.39
CA GLU A 470 8.46 23.41 -25.16
C GLU A 470 7.07 23.58 -24.52
N ALA A 471 6.54 24.81 -24.51
CA ALA A 471 5.18 25.06 -24.05
C ALA A 471 4.14 24.28 -24.89
N GLU A 472 4.32 24.24 -26.24
CA GLU A 472 3.46 23.45 -27.12
C GLU A 472 3.50 21.95 -26.77
N ASP A 473 4.70 21.40 -26.57
CA ASP A 473 4.85 19.98 -26.22
C ASP A 473 4.19 19.62 -24.87
N MET A 474 4.43 20.43 -23.84
CA MET A 474 3.80 20.23 -22.52
C MET A 474 2.28 20.32 -22.59
N SER A 475 1.76 21.37 -23.23
CA SER A 475 0.32 21.58 -23.34
C SER A 475 -0.35 20.56 -24.26
N TYR A 476 0.32 20.09 -25.31
CA TYR A 476 -0.19 18.97 -26.12
C TYR A 476 -0.38 17.70 -25.28
N ARG A 477 0.55 17.40 -24.38
CA ARG A 477 0.43 16.25 -23.46
C ARG A 477 -0.81 16.36 -22.57
N THR A 478 -1.16 17.59 -22.08
CA THR A 478 -2.39 17.75 -21.28
C THR A 478 -3.65 17.49 -22.09
N VAL A 479 -3.70 17.94 -23.35
CA VAL A 479 -4.83 17.67 -24.26
C VAL A 479 -4.95 16.19 -24.64
N VAL A 480 -3.84 15.44 -24.68
CA VAL A 480 -3.87 13.98 -24.89
C VAL A 480 -4.41 13.26 -23.67
N LEU A 481 -4.02 13.68 -22.46
CA LEU A 481 -4.47 13.05 -21.21
C LEU A 481 -5.94 13.37 -20.90
N GLU A 482 -6.35 14.64 -21.08
CA GLU A 482 -7.73 15.09 -20.85
C GLU A 482 -8.29 15.83 -22.07
N PRO A 483 -8.73 15.12 -23.11
CA PRO A 483 -9.04 15.72 -24.41
C PRO A 483 -10.33 16.54 -24.44
N ARG A 484 -11.10 16.60 -23.34
CA ARG A 484 -12.34 17.36 -23.23
C ARG A 484 -12.28 18.50 -22.21
N ASN A 485 -11.18 18.65 -21.51
CA ASN A 485 -11.03 19.70 -20.51
C ASN A 485 -10.88 21.09 -21.20
N PRO A 486 -11.80 22.03 -20.99
CA PRO A 486 -11.77 23.34 -21.67
C PRO A 486 -10.53 24.16 -21.35
N ILE A 487 -10.00 24.06 -20.11
CA ILE A 487 -8.82 24.80 -19.66
C ILE A 487 -7.58 24.35 -20.45
N TYR A 488 -7.39 23.02 -20.61
CA TYR A 488 -6.24 22.49 -21.33
C TYR A 488 -6.34 22.72 -22.84
N LEU A 489 -7.54 22.65 -23.38
CA LEU A 489 -7.81 23.00 -24.79
C LEU A 489 -7.54 24.47 -25.07
N ASP A 490 -7.91 25.37 -24.17
CA ASP A 490 -7.64 26.79 -24.26
C ASP A 490 -6.14 27.08 -24.20
N THR A 491 -5.44 26.55 -23.21
CA THR A 491 -3.99 26.74 -23.08
C THR A 491 -3.25 26.30 -24.34
N TYR A 492 -3.61 25.16 -24.91
CA TYR A 492 -3.00 24.68 -26.14
C TYR A 492 -3.34 25.57 -27.34
N ALA A 493 -4.61 25.96 -27.45
CA ALA A 493 -5.03 26.91 -28.48
C ALA A 493 -4.31 28.25 -28.36
N TRP A 494 -4.13 28.78 -27.16
CA TRP A 494 -3.42 30.04 -26.93
C TRP A 494 -1.95 29.96 -27.31
N ILE A 495 -1.25 28.87 -26.99
CA ILE A 495 0.14 28.63 -27.38
C ILE A 495 0.26 28.59 -28.92
N LEU A 496 -0.62 27.86 -29.61
CA LEU A 496 -0.68 27.83 -31.05
C LEU A 496 -0.93 29.23 -31.65
N PHE A 497 -1.80 30.02 -30.99
CA PHE A 497 -2.06 31.42 -31.37
C PHE A 497 -0.80 32.28 -31.24
N GLN A 498 -0.06 32.19 -30.14
CA GLN A 498 1.21 32.90 -29.95
C GLN A 498 2.27 32.52 -31.00
N LYS A 499 2.25 31.28 -31.45
CA LYS A 499 3.12 30.77 -32.55
C LYS A 499 2.62 31.21 -33.95
N GLY A 500 1.50 31.94 -34.06
CA GLY A 500 0.92 32.37 -35.34
C GLY A 500 0.14 31.30 -36.10
N LYS A 501 -0.06 30.10 -35.47
CA LYS A 501 -0.81 28.97 -36.06
C LYS A 501 -2.34 29.16 -35.83
N TYR A 502 -2.90 30.28 -36.32
CA TYR A 502 -4.27 30.68 -35.98
C TYR A 502 -5.35 29.66 -36.39
N THR A 503 -5.17 28.97 -37.52
CA THR A 503 -6.13 27.97 -38.01
C THR A 503 -6.17 26.75 -37.11
N GLU A 504 -5.01 26.30 -36.64
CA GLU A 504 -4.91 25.18 -35.68
C GLU A 504 -5.46 25.60 -34.33
N ALA A 505 -5.10 26.77 -33.82
CA ALA A 505 -5.63 27.36 -32.60
C ALA A 505 -7.16 27.35 -32.57
N ARG A 506 -7.79 27.73 -33.69
CA ARG A 506 -9.25 27.74 -33.83
C ARG A 506 -9.88 26.37 -33.66
N VAL A 507 -9.20 25.30 -34.10
CA VAL A 507 -9.73 23.93 -33.91
C VAL A 507 -9.86 23.57 -32.42
N TYR A 508 -8.84 23.89 -31.63
CA TYR A 508 -8.84 23.56 -30.22
C TYR A 508 -9.71 24.49 -29.37
N ILE A 509 -9.71 25.79 -29.66
CA ILE A 509 -10.56 26.73 -28.92
C ILE A 509 -12.06 26.48 -29.18
N ASN A 510 -12.44 26.02 -30.37
CA ASN A 510 -13.81 25.61 -30.67
C ASN A 510 -14.24 24.31 -29.93
N ARG A 511 -13.29 23.54 -29.45
CA ARG A 511 -13.58 22.41 -28.57
C ARG A 511 -13.70 22.84 -27.12
N ALA A 512 -12.99 23.90 -26.71
CA ALA A 512 -13.11 24.48 -25.38
C ALA A 512 -14.42 25.25 -25.20
N ALA A 513 -14.79 26.07 -26.22
CA ALA A 513 -16.02 26.86 -26.27
C ALA A 513 -16.68 26.67 -27.64
N ASP A 514 -17.62 25.73 -27.75
CA ASP A 514 -18.25 25.35 -29.02
C ASP A 514 -19.13 26.45 -29.56
N PRO A 515 -18.76 27.08 -30.73
CA PRO A 515 -19.53 28.15 -31.31
C PRO A 515 -20.91 27.72 -31.84
N ALA A 516 -21.17 26.42 -31.99
CA ALA A 516 -22.47 25.89 -32.40
C ALA A 516 -23.51 25.90 -31.28
N LEU A 517 -23.08 26.02 -30.02
CA LEU A 517 -23.97 26.07 -28.87
C LEU A 517 -24.62 27.45 -28.72
N PRO A 518 -25.85 27.52 -28.17
CA PRO A 518 -26.45 28.79 -27.72
C PRO A 518 -25.60 29.45 -26.63
N ASP A 519 -25.67 30.78 -26.54
CA ASP A 519 -24.90 31.58 -25.58
C ASP A 519 -25.08 31.12 -24.14
N GLU A 520 -26.31 30.80 -23.74
CA GLU A 520 -26.62 30.30 -22.39
C GLU A 520 -25.91 28.99 -22.11
N LYS A 521 -25.84 28.09 -23.09
CA LYS A 521 -25.17 26.80 -22.97
C LYS A 521 -23.65 26.93 -22.84
N ILE A 522 -23.07 27.87 -23.56
CA ILE A 522 -21.63 28.16 -23.45
C ILE A 522 -21.29 28.68 -22.04
N LEU A 523 -22.13 29.60 -21.52
CA LEU A 523 -21.94 30.18 -20.19
C LEU A 523 -22.20 29.19 -19.03
N GLU A 524 -22.95 28.11 -19.28
CA GLU A 524 -23.22 27.03 -18.31
C GLU A 524 -22.21 25.87 -18.41
N THR A 525 -21.30 25.91 -19.39
CA THR A 525 -20.31 24.82 -19.54
C THR A 525 -19.31 24.88 -18.39
N GLU A 526 -19.16 23.76 -17.70
CA GLU A 526 -18.20 23.61 -16.62
C GLU A 526 -16.78 23.98 -17.08
N ASP A 527 -16.03 24.64 -16.23
CA ASP A 527 -14.65 25.13 -16.47
C ASP A 527 -14.48 26.15 -17.61
N VAL A 528 -15.52 26.61 -18.26
CA VAL A 528 -15.44 27.74 -19.19
C VAL A 528 -15.52 29.04 -18.40
N ASN A 529 -14.53 29.90 -18.57
CA ASN A 529 -14.43 31.21 -17.91
C ASN A 529 -14.26 32.37 -18.94
N GLY A 530 -14.26 33.60 -18.43
CA GLY A 530 -14.11 34.78 -19.26
C GLY A 530 -12.82 34.83 -20.09
N ASN A 531 -11.71 34.30 -19.55
CA ASN A 531 -10.42 34.22 -20.24
C ASN A 531 -10.48 33.30 -21.47
N ILE A 532 -11.08 32.12 -21.33
CA ILE A 532 -11.28 31.17 -22.45
C ILE A 532 -12.12 31.82 -23.56
N LEU A 533 -13.19 32.52 -23.19
CA LEU A 533 -14.06 33.21 -24.13
C LEU A 533 -13.35 34.41 -24.78
N GLU A 534 -12.49 35.13 -24.05
CA GLU A 534 -11.67 36.22 -24.61
C GLU A 534 -10.66 35.65 -25.61
N HIS A 535 -9.95 34.56 -25.30
CA HIS A 535 -9.04 33.88 -26.21
C HIS A 535 -9.77 33.37 -27.47
N ALA A 536 -10.99 32.82 -27.32
CA ALA A 536 -11.81 32.43 -28.47
C ALA A 536 -12.10 33.62 -29.40
N GLY A 537 -12.48 34.75 -28.83
CA GLY A 537 -12.67 35.96 -29.59
C GLY A 537 -11.41 36.45 -30.32
N ASP A 538 -10.26 36.43 -29.66
CA ASP A 538 -8.96 36.81 -30.21
C ASP A 538 -8.53 35.92 -31.38
N ILE A 539 -8.68 34.61 -31.20
CA ILE A 539 -8.35 33.63 -32.25
C ILE A 539 -9.26 33.78 -33.46
N HIS A 540 -10.58 33.91 -33.27
CA HIS A 540 -11.51 34.11 -34.35
C HIS A 540 -11.26 35.43 -35.10
N ALA A 541 -10.93 36.51 -34.38
CA ALA A 541 -10.57 37.78 -35.00
C ALA A 541 -9.35 37.67 -35.92
N CYS A 542 -8.32 36.96 -35.49
CA CYS A 542 -7.12 36.73 -36.29
C CYS A 542 -7.33 35.72 -37.44
N CYS A 543 -8.33 34.87 -37.34
CA CYS A 543 -8.79 34.01 -38.45
C CYS A 543 -9.70 34.73 -39.44
N GLY A 544 -10.02 36.01 -39.22
CA GLY A 544 -10.90 36.82 -40.11
C GLY A 544 -12.39 36.67 -39.82
N ASP A 545 -12.80 35.91 -38.81
CA ASP A 545 -14.19 35.72 -38.40
C ASP A 545 -14.56 36.73 -37.30
N MET A 546 -14.85 37.97 -37.74
CA MET A 546 -15.14 39.04 -36.80
C MET A 546 -16.53 38.91 -36.14
N GLU A 547 -17.44 38.16 -36.74
CA GLU A 547 -18.77 37.95 -36.17
C GLU A 547 -18.68 37.06 -34.93
N LEU A 548 -18.03 35.91 -35.04
CA LEU A 548 -17.78 35.04 -33.90
C LEU A 548 -16.87 35.71 -32.87
N ALA A 549 -15.84 36.45 -33.30
CA ALA A 549 -14.99 37.21 -32.39
C ALA A 549 -15.79 38.14 -31.49
N MET A 550 -16.69 38.93 -32.09
CA MET A 550 -17.56 39.88 -31.38
C MET A 550 -18.56 39.18 -30.46
N ARG A 551 -19.04 37.98 -30.84
CA ARG A 551 -19.90 37.17 -30.01
C ARG A 551 -19.17 36.71 -28.76
N PHE A 552 -18.01 36.08 -28.90
CA PHE A 552 -17.21 35.56 -27.77
C PHE A 552 -16.72 36.68 -26.85
N TRP A 553 -16.21 37.81 -27.35
CA TRP A 553 -15.83 38.95 -26.51
C TRP A 553 -17.00 39.50 -25.68
N LYS A 554 -18.22 39.53 -26.24
CA LYS A 554 -19.41 39.96 -25.51
C LYS A 554 -19.80 38.95 -24.42
N LEU A 555 -19.67 37.65 -24.70
CA LEU A 555 -19.90 36.60 -23.72
C LEU A 555 -18.87 36.67 -22.58
N ALA A 556 -17.60 36.85 -22.92
CA ALA A 556 -16.53 37.04 -21.95
C ALA A 556 -16.80 38.24 -21.02
N ALA A 557 -17.17 39.41 -21.61
CA ALA A 557 -17.52 40.59 -20.83
C ALA A 557 -18.78 40.41 -19.97
N LYS A 558 -19.73 39.52 -20.37
CA LYS A 558 -20.95 39.23 -19.61
C LYS A 558 -20.69 38.31 -18.43
N MET A 559 -19.66 37.46 -18.50
CA MET A 559 -19.32 36.50 -17.45
C MET A 559 -18.93 37.20 -16.15
N ASP A 560 -18.23 38.34 -16.23
CA ASP A 560 -17.85 39.23 -15.11
C ASP A 560 -17.19 38.46 -13.92
N ASP A 561 -16.43 37.42 -14.25
CA ASP A 561 -15.74 36.53 -13.29
C ASP A 561 -14.32 37.02 -12.91
N GLY A 562 -13.95 38.20 -13.39
CA GLY A 562 -12.64 38.80 -13.13
C GLY A 562 -11.49 38.22 -13.96
N THR A 563 -11.70 37.19 -14.79
CA THR A 563 -10.64 36.53 -15.58
C THR A 563 -10.28 37.25 -16.87
N CYS A 564 -11.16 38.11 -17.39
CA CYS A 564 -10.93 38.86 -18.61
C CYS A 564 -9.86 39.95 -18.47
N THR A 565 -9.18 40.25 -19.59
CA THR A 565 -8.23 41.38 -19.61
C THR A 565 -8.95 42.72 -19.49
N LYS A 566 -8.28 43.75 -18.93
CA LYS A 566 -8.79 45.12 -18.88
C LYS A 566 -9.08 45.72 -20.26
N ARG A 567 -8.68 45.04 -21.36
CA ARG A 567 -8.85 45.47 -22.73
C ARG A 567 -10.10 44.93 -23.42
N ILE A 568 -10.84 44.03 -22.79
CA ILE A 568 -12.01 43.36 -23.39
C ILE A 568 -13.01 44.37 -23.98
N ASN A 569 -13.38 45.40 -23.22
CA ASN A 569 -14.29 46.43 -23.69
C ASN A 569 -13.72 47.28 -24.86
N GLN A 570 -12.39 47.44 -24.93
CA GLN A 570 -11.74 48.13 -26.05
C GLN A 570 -11.73 47.26 -27.30
N LYS A 571 -11.52 45.93 -27.19
CA LYS A 571 -11.61 44.95 -28.27
C LYS A 571 -13.01 44.99 -28.91
N ILE A 572 -14.05 44.98 -28.07
CA ILE A 572 -15.45 45.07 -28.50
C ILE A 572 -15.71 46.41 -29.24
N LYS A 573 -15.29 47.54 -28.64
CA LYS A 573 -15.50 48.86 -29.21
C LYS A 573 -14.77 49.06 -30.53
N LYS A 574 -13.52 48.62 -30.63
CA LYS A 574 -12.69 48.79 -31.83
C LYS A 574 -12.90 47.69 -32.88
N ARG A 575 -13.63 46.62 -32.52
CA ARG A 575 -13.84 45.44 -33.37
C ARG A 575 -12.50 44.89 -33.89
N LYS A 576 -11.52 44.76 -33.00
CA LYS A 576 -10.14 44.38 -33.37
C LYS A 576 -9.44 43.70 -32.20
N TYR A 577 -8.65 42.68 -32.51
CA TYR A 577 -7.67 42.14 -31.56
C TYR A 577 -6.71 43.25 -31.10
N LEU A 578 -6.47 43.29 -29.80
CA LEU A 578 -5.53 44.23 -29.18
C LEU A 578 -4.57 43.38 -28.33
N LYS A 579 -3.30 43.36 -28.76
CA LYS A 579 -2.24 42.62 -28.06
C LYS A 579 -2.00 43.19 -26.67
#